data_2e6a07ec709b7a46e6062ce2747aadbc
#
_entry.id   2e6a07ec709b7a46e6062ce2747aadbc
#
_cell.length_a   1.000
_cell.length_b   1.000
_cell.length_c   1.000
_cell.angle_alpha   90.00
_cell.angle_beta   90.00
_cell.angle_gamma   90.00
#
_symmetry.space_group_name_H-M   'P 1'
#
loop_
_entity.id
_entity.type
_entity.pdbx_description
1 polymer ?
#
loop_
_entity_poly.entity_id
_entity_poly.type
_entity_poly.pdbx_seq_one_letter_code
_entity_poly.pdbx_strand_id
1 'polypeptide(L)'
;MTDTSQASGASATRPPADPRGGLFKAVELATGVLAAIRPDQYDQGTPCPEYSVRDLANHLVSVLRRLTVLGSGGSFMSVPNLAPDVADGAWADTWTGAAKEFDAVWSDPAVLGRQIALPWGPVPGAVASVIYTNEFVLHIWDIAKATGQSPQWAPEVLAAPLAVMQRAVPAEPRGGQVPFGPVVEVHEDAPDIDKLVGWYGRRP
;
A
#
# COMPACT_ATOMS: atom_id res chain seq x y z
N MET A 1 -27.08 -55.62 12.81
CA MET A 1 -27.47 -54.45 12.02
C MET A 1 -27.05 -53.21 12.80
N THR A 2 -25.88 -52.70 12.52
CA THR A 2 -25.34 -51.50 13.15
C THR A 2 -25.21 -50.44 12.07
N ASP A 3 -26.11 -49.46 12.13
CA ASP A 3 -26.18 -48.33 11.22
C ASP A 3 -25.11 -47.29 11.69
N THR A 4 -24.09 -47.11 10.87
CA THR A 4 -23.03 -46.12 11.12
C THR A 4 -23.34 -44.88 10.26
N SER A 5 -24.11 -43.96 10.84
CA SER A 5 -24.39 -42.65 10.22
C SER A 5 -23.13 -41.82 10.26
N GLN A 6 -22.43 -41.69 9.13
CA GLN A 6 -21.34 -40.73 8.94
C GLN A 6 -21.93 -39.33 8.79
N ALA A 7 -21.76 -38.54 9.82
CA ALA A 7 -21.97 -37.08 9.74
C ALA A 7 -20.87 -36.45 8.90
N SER A 8 -21.18 -36.11 7.65
CA SER A 8 -20.32 -35.32 6.76
C SER A 8 -20.28 -33.89 7.28
N GLY A 9 -19.21 -33.54 8.01
CA GLY A 9 -18.94 -32.20 8.44
C GLY A 9 -18.55 -31.33 7.23
N ALA A 10 -19.51 -30.56 6.70
CA ALA A 10 -19.20 -29.50 5.75
C ALA A 10 -18.32 -28.46 6.42
N SER A 11 -17.05 -28.42 6.04
CA SER A 11 -16.14 -27.35 6.44
C SER A 11 -16.67 -26.04 5.86
N ALA A 12 -17.27 -25.23 6.72
CA ALA A 12 -17.69 -23.88 6.35
C ALA A 12 -16.44 -23.08 5.96
N THR A 13 -16.23 -22.87 4.67
CA THR A 13 -15.19 -21.99 4.16
C THR A 13 -15.44 -20.59 4.71
N ARG A 14 -14.52 -20.12 5.57
CA ARG A 14 -14.54 -18.73 6.08
C ARG A 14 -14.62 -17.80 4.86
N PRO A 15 -15.56 -16.84 4.83
CA PRO A 15 -15.59 -15.86 3.74
C PRO A 15 -14.22 -15.19 3.62
N PRO A 16 -13.78 -14.86 2.40
CA PRO A 16 -12.52 -14.17 2.19
C PRO A 16 -12.51 -12.88 3.01
N ALA A 17 -11.37 -12.59 3.65
CA ALA A 17 -11.20 -11.37 4.43
C ALA A 17 -11.41 -10.14 3.53
N ASP A 18 -12.03 -9.10 4.07
CA ASP A 18 -12.24 -7.84 3.36
C ASP A 18 -10.86 -7.22 3.01
N PRO A 19 -10.52 -7.05 1.73
CA PRO A 19 -9.21 -6.56 1.31
C PRO A 19 -8.94 -5.12 1.72
N ARG A 20 -9.96 -4.35 2.10
CA ARG A 20 -9.82 -2.98 2.60
C ARG A 20 -9.18 -2.90 3.97
N GLY A 21 -9.23 -3.97 4.77
CA GLY A 21 -8.66 -3.99 6.11
C GLY A 21 -7.17 -3.61 6.11
N GLY A 22 -6.38 -4.20 5.21
CA GLY A 22 -4.98 -3.83 5.02
C GLY A 22 -4.79 -2.39 4.56
N LEU A 23 -5.64 -1.91 3.65
CA LEU A 23 -5.59 -0.55 3.12
C LEU A 23 -5.85 0.50 4.22
N PHE A 24 -6.90 0.34 5.03
CA PHE A 24 -7.17 1.25 6.14
C PHE A 24 -6.05 1.26 7.17
N LYS A 25 -5.49 0.10 7.48
CA LYS A 25 -4.34 -0.02 8.39
C LYS A 25 -3.08 0.66 7.85
N ALA A 26 -2.81 0.55 6.55
CA ALA A 26 -1.69 1.26 5.92
C ALA A 26 -1.88 2.79 5.97
N VAL A 27 -3.10 3.26 5.73
CA VAL A 27 -3.45 4.69 5.86
C VAL A 27 -3.27 5.19 7.30
N GLU A 28 -3.69 4.41 8.30
CA GLU A 28 -3.48 4.72 9.72
C GLU A 28 -1.98 4.79 10.07
N LEU A 29 -1.19 3.81 9.61
CA LEU A 29 0.25 3.73 9.88
C LEU A 29 1.02 4.92 9.31
N ALA A 30 0.66 5.38 8.11
CA ALA A 30 1.28 6.53 7.46
C ALA A 30 1.17 7.82 8.29
N THR A 31 0.08 8.01 9.05
CA THR A 31 -0.10 9.19 9.90
C THR A 31 1.05 9.35 10.90
N GLY A 32 1.41 8.27 11.59
CA GLY A 32 2.51 8.29 12.57
C GLY A 32 3.87 8.52 11.93
N VAL A 33 4.12 7.88 10.77
CA VAL A 33 5.39 8.00 10.06
C VAL A 33 5.58 9.41 9.51
N LEU A 34 4.55 10.01 8.92
CA LEU A 34 4.59 11.39 8.41
C LEU A 34 4.78 12.42 9.53
N ALA A 35 4.12 12.21 10.68
CA ALA A 35 4.24 13.11 11.84
C ALA A 35 5.63 13.08 12.49
N ALA A 36 6.37 11.99 12.33
CA ALA A 36 7.69 11.82 12.93
C ALA A 36 8.85 12.31 12.04
N ILE A 37 8.58 12.81 10.83
CA ILE A 37 9.61 13.38 9.95
C ILE A 37 10.08 14.73 10.52
N ARG A 38 11.39 14.87 10.73
CA ARG A 38 11.99 16.10 11.24
C ARG A 38 12.50 17.00 10.11
N PRO A 39 12.59 18.33 10.32
CA PRO A 39 13.06 19.26 9.29
C PRO A 39 14.45 18.95 8.72
N ASP A 40 15.37 18.43 9.54
CA ASP A 40 16.71 18.04 9.14
C ASP A 40 16.76 16.79 8.24
N GLN A 41 15.61 16.13 8.04
CA GLN A 41 15.49 14.91 7.25
C GLN A 41 14.85 15.13 5.88
N TYR A 42 14.25 16.28 5.60
CA TYR A 42 13.46 16.53 4.41
C TYR A 42 14.19 16.23 3.10
N ASP A 43 15.46 16.61 3.01
CA ASP A 43 16.28 16.47 1.81
C ASP A 43 17.11 15.17 1.80
N GLN A 44 16.89 14.27 2.76
CA GLN A 44 17.56 12.98 2.78
C GLN A 44 17.06 12.11 1.63
N GLY A 45 18.00 11.37 1.00
CA GLY A 45 17.65 10.34 0.02
C GLY A 45 16.94 9.17 0.67
N THR A 46 16.09 8.49 -0.10
CA THR A 46 15.34 7.31 0.34
C THR A 46 15.74 6.07 -0.44
N PRO A 47 15.33 4.86 -0.01
CA PRO A 47 15.47 3.65 -0.83
C PRO A 47 14.72 3.69 -2.17
N CYS A 48 13.79 4.63 -2.36
CA CYS A 48 13.23 4.99 -3.65
C CYS A 48 14.10 6.07 -4.30
N PRO A 49 14.98 5.74 -5.27
CA PRO A 49 16.06 6.64 -5.70
C PRO A 49 15.56 7.91 -6.41
N GLU A 50 14.30 7.93 -6.82
CA GLU A 50 13.69 9.07 -7.52
C GLU A 50 13.18 10.15 -6.54
N TYR A 51 13.11 9.85 -5.24
CA TYR A 51 12.45 10.69 -4.25
C TYR A 51 13.30 10.90 -2.99
N SER A 52 13.38 12.15 -2.55
CA SER A 52 13.77 12.52 -1.19
C SER A 52 12.64 12.18 -0.19
N VAL A 53 12.92 12.31 1.11
CA VAL A 53 11.88 12.19 2.15
C VAL A 53 10.74 13.17 1.91
N ARG A 54 11.05 14.42 1.55
CA ARG A 54 10.07 15.47 1.17
C ARG A 54 9.18 15.01 0.02
N ASP A 55 9.81 14.51 -1.06
CA ASP A 55 9.08 14.09 -2.24
C ASP A 55 8.15 12.91 -1.95
N LEU A 56 8.64 11.91 -1.17
CA LEU A 56 7.80 10.77 -0.78
C LEU A 56 6.64 11.17 0.13
N ALA A 57 6.85 12.11 1.07
CA ALA A 57 5.77 12.61 1.91
C ALA A 57 4.68 13.30 1.07
N ASN A 58 5.08 14.14 0.10
CA ASN A 58 4.17 14.76 -0.87
C ASN A 58 3.49 13.73 -1.76
N HIS A 59 4.24 12.71 -2.20
CA HIS A 59 3.72 11.63 -3.03
C HIS A 59 2.64 10.82 -2.29
N LEU A 60 2.88 10.43 -1.05
CA LEU A 60 1.89 9.69 -0.26
C LEU A 60 0.56 10.45 -0.15
N VAL A 61 0.60 11.76 0.17
CA VAL A 61 -0.61 12.59 0.22
C VAL A 61 -1.32 12.60 -1.13
N SER A 62 -0.57 12.75 -2.22
CA SER A 62 -1.12 12.74 -3.57
C SER A 62 -1.76 11.39 -3.92
N VAL A 63 -1.12 10.28 -3.57
CA VAL A 63 -1.66 8.93 -3.81
C VAL A 63 -2.95 8.70 -3.04
N LEU A 64 -3.03 9.15 -1.78
CA LEU A 64 -4.27 9.01 -0.99
C LEU A 64 -5.43 9.82 -1.60
N ARG A 65 -5.18 11.07 -2.00
CA ARG A 65 -6.16 11.91 -2.72
C ARG A 65 -6.59 11.25 -4.03
N ARG A 66 -5.65 10.71 -4.79
CA ARG A 66 -5.92 9.98 -6.04
C ARG A 66 -6.81 8.77 -5.82
N LEU A 67 -6.53 8.00 -4.78
CA LEU A 67 -7.33 6.83 -4.44
C LEU A 67 -8.77 7.20 -4.07
N THR A 68 -8.98 8.32 -3.38
CA THR A 68 -10.30 8.89 -3.11
C THR A 68 -11.05 9.24 -4.40
N VAL A 69 -10.38 9.95 -5.31
CA VAL A 69 -10.93 10.32 -6.61
C VAL A 69 -11.30 9.09 -7.44
N LEU A 70 -10.42 8.10 -7.50
CA LEU A 70 -10.64 6.85 -8.22
C LEU A 70 -11.83 6.05 -7.65
N GLY A 71 -11.92 5.93 -6.32
CA GLY A 71 -13.04 5.29 -5.64
C GLY A 71 -14.38 5.98 -5.91
N SER A 72 -14.36 7.28 -6.16
CA SER A 72 -15.54 8.07 -6.55
C SER A 72 -15.84 8.02 -8.07
N GLY A 73 -15.05 7.28 -8.86
CA GLY A 73 -15.22 7.16 -10.31
C GLY A 73 -14.54 8.27 -11.11
N GLY A 74 -13.65 9.05 -10.48
CA GLY A 74 -12.87 10.09 -11.16
C GLY A 74 -11.66 9.55 -11.91
N SER A 75 -10.89 10.45 -12.55
CA SER A 75 -9.74 10.10 -13.39
C SER A 75 -8.44 10.03 -12.59
N PHE A 76 -7.60 9.02 -12.87
CA PHE A 76 -6.24 8.91 -12.36
C PHE A 76 -5.41 10.18 -12.63
N MET A 77 -5.58 10.77 -13.81
CA MET A 77 -4.81 11.93 -14.26
C MET A 77 -5.25 13.25 -13.63
N SER A 78 -6.37 13.28 -12.89
CA SER A 78 -6.85 14.52 -12.24
C SER A 78 -6.07 14.89 -10.98
N VAL A 79 -5.24 13.98 -10.45
CA VAL A 79 -4.39 14.24 -9.27
C VAL A 79 -2.92 14.12 -9.69
N PRO A 80 -2.10 15.15 -9.47
CA PRO A 80 -0.68 15.13 -9.83
C PRO A 80 0.08 14.08 -9.03
N ASN A 81 1.30 13.75 -9.45
CA ASN A 81 2.10 12.72 -8.76
C ASN A 81 2.66 13.17 -7.42
N LEU A 82 2.90 14.46 -7.26
CA LEU A 82 3.27 15.11 -6.00
C LEU A 82 2.18 16.12 -5.62
N ALA A 83 1.99 16.38 -4.35
CA ALA A 83 1.05 17.36 -3.83
C ALA A 83 1.74 18.74 -3.67
N PRO A 84 1.67 19.63 -4.70
CA PRO A 84 2.43 20.88 -4.70
C PRO A 84 1.87 21.92 -3.74
N ASP A 85 0.67 21.70 -3.23
CA ASP A 85 -0.05 22.56 -2.30
C ASP A 85 0.26 22.27 -0.83
N VAL A 86 1.06 21.23 -0.56
CA VAL A 86 1.40 20.83 0.81
C VAL A 86 2.74 21.44 1.20
N ALA A 87 2.72 22.31 2.21
CA ALA A 87 3.92 22.89 2.75
C ALA A 87 4.75 21.85 3.52
N ASP A 88 6.06 22.10 3.59
CA ASP A 88 6.98 21.28 4.37
C ASP A 88 6.52 21.15 5.82
N GLY A 89 6.48 19.93 6.32
CA GLY A 89 6.03 19.61 7.66
C GLY A 89 4.51 19.54 7.87
N ALA A 90 3.69 19.97 6.89
CA ALA A 90 2.24 19.90 6.97
C ALA A 90 1.64 18.54 6.52
N TRP A 91 2.51 17.56 6.24
CA TRP A 91 2.06 16.29 5.65
C TRP A 91 1.11 15.51 6.55
N ALA A 92 1.38 15.41 7.85
CA ALA A 92 0.54 14.63 8.77
C ALA A 92 -0.87 15.22 8.91
N ASP A 93 -0.99 16.53 8.99
CA ASP A 93 -2.29 17.21 9.08
C ASP A 93 -3.06 17.10 7.76
N THR A 94 -2.37 17.30 6.63
CA THR A 94 -2.95 17.16 5.29
C THR A 94 -3.39 15.72 5.05
N TRP A 95 -2.55 14.74 5.44
CA TRP A 95 -2.87 13.32 5.36
C TRP A 95 -4.13 12.99 6.17
N THR A 96 -4.21 13.49 7.41
CA THR A 96 -5.39 13.28 8.28
C THR A 96 -6.67 13.82 7.66
N GLY A 97 -6.60 14.98 6.99
CA GLY A 97 -7.72 15.54 6.23
C GLY A 97 -8.12 14.65 5.06
N ALA A 98 -7.13 14.26 4.23
CA ALA A 98 -7.34 13.40 3.07
C ALA A 98 -7.84 11.99 3.48
N ALA A 99 -7.41 11.47 4.64
CA ALA A 99 -7.86 10.18 5.15
C ALA A 99 -9.36 10.16 5.50
N LYS A 100 -9.91 11.27 5.96
CA LYS A 100 -11.36 11.39 6.19
C LYS A 100 -12.15 11.35 4.88
N GLU A 101 -11.66 12.02 3.84
CA GLU A 101 -12.27 12.00 2.51
C GLU A 101 -12.17 10.60 1.88
N PHE A 102 -11.02 9.96 2.03
CA PHE A 102 -10.80 8.58 1.63
C PHE A 102 -11.77 7.63 2.34
N ASP A 103 -11.90 7.74 3.67
CA ASP A 103 -12.80 6.91 4.46
C ASP A 103 -14.25 7.05 4.00
N ALA A 104 -14.72 8.27 3.74
CA ALA A 104 -16.07 8.51 3.24
C ALA A 104 -16.38 7.77 1.92
N VAL A 105 -15.39 7.51 1.10
CA VAL A 105 -15.54 6.81 -0.19
C VAL A 105 -15.32 5.31 -0.04
N TRP A 106 -14.24 4.92 0.64
CA TRP A 106 -13.79 3.52 0.67
C TRP A 106 -14.45 2.68 1.78
N SER A 107 -15.14 3.30 2.73
CA SER A 107 -15.97 2.57 3.71
C SER A 107 -17.21 1.93 3.09
N ASP A 108 -17.71 2.45 1.96
CA ASP A 108 -18.79 1.83 1.22
C ASP A 108 -18.34 0.49 0.60
N PRO A 109 -18.89 -0.67 1.00
CA PRO A 109 -18.50 -1.95 0.43
C PRO A 109 -18.76 -2.06 -1.08
N ALA A 110 -19.64 -1.24 -1.64
CA ALA A 110 -19.90 -1.22 -3.08
C ALA A 110 -18.66 -0.82 -3.90
N VAL A 111 -17.69 -0.11 -3.30
CA VAL A 111 -16.43 0.24 -3.97
C VAL A 111 -15.64 -0.98 -4.42
N LEU A 112 -15.74 -2.11 -3.70
CA LEU A 112 -15.01 -3.34 -4.03
C LEU A 112 -15.37 -3.91 -5.41
N GLY A 113 -16.61 -3.72 -5.84
CA GLY A 113 -17.10 -4.16 -7.16
C GLY A 113 -16.94 -3.13 -8.27
N ARG A 114 -16.62 -1.87 -7.95
CA ARG A 114 -16.41 -0.81 -8.95
C ARG A 114 -15.18 -1.08 -9.78
N GLN A 115 -15.22 -0.71 -11.07
CA GLN A 115 -14.05 -0.73 -11.94
C GLN A 115 -13.24 0.55 -11.70
N ILE A 116 -12.03 0.40 -11.20
CA ILE A 116 -11.08 1.48 -10.95
C ILE A 116 -10.19 1.60 -12.18
N ALA A 117 -10.26 2.73 -12.87
CA ALA A 117 -9.51 3.00 -14.09
C ALA A 117 -8.05 3.37 -13.74
N LEU A 118 -7.14 2.42 -13.87
CA LEU A 118 -5.69 2.61 -13.70
C LEU A 118 -5.01 2.79 -15.07
N PRO A 119 -3.81 3.39 -15.13
CA PRO A 119 -3.11 3.65 -16.40
C PRO A 119 -2.88 2.42 -17.27
N TRP A 120 -2.74 1.25 -16.67
CA TRP A 120 -2.52 -0.04 -17.36
C TRP A 120 -3.81 -0.84 -17.60
N GLY A 121 -4.97 -0.29 -17.25
CA GLY A 121 -6.28 -0.90 -17.43
C GLY A 121 -7.14 -0.90 -16.17
N PRO A 122 -8.45 -1.11 -16.32
CA PRO A 122 -9.37 -1.15 -15.20
C PRO A 122 -9.21 -2.41 -14.36
N VAL A 123 -9.33 -2.27 -13.05
CA VAL A 123 -9.32 -3.38 -12.09
C VAL A 123 -10.49 -3.24 -11.11
N PRO A 124 -11.02 -4.35 -10.54
CA PRO A 124 -12.00 -4.26 -9.46
C PRO A 124 -11.43 -3.50 -8.24
N GLY A 125 -12.27 -2.77 -7.52
CA GLY A 125 -11.88 -2.05 -6.31
C GLY A 125 -11.23 -2.94 -5.25
N ALA A 126 -11.64 -4.21 -5.16
CA ALA A 126 -10.98 -5.19 -4.30
C ALA A 126 -9.50 -5.40 -4.67
N VAL A 127 -9.19 -5.43 -5.96
CA VAL A 127 -7.81 -5.54 -6.46
C VAL A 127 -7.06 -4.21 -6.24
N ALA A 128 -7.70 -3.08 -6.53
CA ALA A 128 -7.13 -1.77 -6.27
C ALA A 128 -6.76 -1.59 -4.78
N SER A 129 -7.60 -2.09 -3.85
CA SER A 129 -7.29 -2.06 -2.41
C SER A 129 -5.94 -2.71 -2.10
N VAL A 130 -5.64 -3.86 -2.69
CA VAL A 130 -4.36 -4.56 -2.46
C VAL A 130 -3.20 -3.83 -3.12
N ILE A 131 -3.38 -3.33 -4.34
CA ILE A 131 -2.35 -2.56 -5.07
C ILE A 131 -1.95 -1.32 -4.26
N TYR A 132 -2.92 -0.55 -3.78
CA TYR A 132 -2.63 0.67 -3.03
C TYR A 132 -2.18 0.41 -1.58
N THR A 133 -2.59 -0.70 -0.97
CA THR A 133 -1.97 -1.14 0.29
C THR A 133 -0.47 -1.34 0.10
N ASN A 134 -0.08 -2.01 -0.99
CA ASN A 134 1.31 -2.24 -1.32
C ASN A 134 2.08 -0.93 -1.59
N GLU A 135 1.48 -0.01 -2.35
CA GLU A 135 2.05 1.31 -2.63
C GLU A 135 2.35 2.07 -1.33
N PHE A 136 1.37 2.13 -0.41
CA PHE A 136 1.58 2.77 0.89
C PHE A 136 2.63 2.06 1.72
N VAL A 137 2.60 0.73 1.80
CA VAL A 137 3.59 -0.04 2.58
C VAL A 137 5.01 0.24 2.11
N LEU A 138 5.25 0.21 0.80
CA LEU A 138 6.58 0.47 0.23
C LEU A 138 7.09 1.86 0.60
N HIS A 139 6.29 2.88 0.38
CA HIS A 139 6.73 4.26 0.60
C HIS A 139 6.75 4.66 2.08
N ILE A 140 5.88 4.09 2.92
CA ILE A 140 6.00 4.20 4.38
C ILE A 140 7.33 3.58 4.84
N TRP A 141 7.69 2.41 4.32
CA TRP A 141 8.95 1.77 4.63
C TRP A 141 10.15 2.59 4.13
N ASP A 142 10.10 3.11 2.90
CA ASP A 142 11.15 3.96 2.32
C ASP A 142 11.41 5.19 3.22
N ILE A 143 10.35 5.89 3.67
CA ILE A 143 10.47 7.03 4.59
C ILE A 143 11.02 6.58 5.95
N ALA A 144 10.46 5.52 6.54
CA ALA A 144 10.87 5.02 7.84
C ALA A 144 12.36 4.64 7.83
N LYS A 145 12.82 3.96 6.79
CA LYS A 145 14.24 3.58 6.61
C LYS A 145 15.14 4.82 6.52
N ALA A 146 14.75 5.81 5.72
CA ALA A 146 15.51 7.05 5.54
C ALA A 146 15.58 7.89 6.83
N THR A 147 14.53 7.87 7.63
CA THR A 147 14.40 8.71 8.83
C THR A 147 14.76 8.00 10.14
N GLY A 148 15.14 6.71 10.07
CA GLY A 148 15.48 5.89 11.24
C GLY A 148 14.29 5.52 12.12
N GLN A 149 13.09 5.46 11.54
CA GLN A 149 11.87 5.05 12.24
C GLN A 149 11.69 3.52 12.15
N SER A 150 10.92 2.95 13.08
CA SER A 150 10.61 1.51 13.14
C SER A 150 9.10 1.30 13.35
N PRO A 151 8.28 1.51 12.30
CA PRO A 151 6.84 1.33 12.40
C PRO A 151 6.47 -0.13 12.67
N GLN A 152 5.37 -0.34 13.39
CA GLN A 152 4.86 -1.69 13.66
C GLN A 152 3.98 -2.16 12.49
N TRP A 153 4.39 -3.22 11.84
CA TRP A 153 3.69 -3.78 10.69
C TRP A 153 2.66 -4.81 11.15
N ALA A 154 1.39 -4.47 11.04
CA ALA A 154 0.31 -5.41 11.31
C ALA A 154 0.28 -6.51 10.23
N PRO A 155 0.07 -7.80 10.58
CA PRO A 155 0.06 -8.89 9.60
C PRO A 155 -0.93 -8.68 8.45
N GLU A 156 -2.10 -8.09 8.72
CA GLU A 156 -3.11 -7.82 7.70
C GLU A 156 -2.68 -6.79 6.66
N VAL A 157 -1.68 -5.96 6.98
CA VAL A 157 -1.11 -4.99 6.04
C VAL A 157 -0.17 -5.67 5.04
N LEU A 158 0.48 -6.76 5.43
CA LEU A 158 1.53 -7.42 4.64
C LEU A 158 1.06 -8.67 3.90
N ALA A 159 0.14 -9.45 4.49
CA ALA A 159 -0.21 -10.78 3.98
C ALA A 159 -0.78 -10.74 2.55
N ALA A 160 -1.74 -9.85 2.26
CA ALA A 160 -2.33 -9.76 0.93
C ALA A 160 -1.36 -9.13 -0.09
N PRO A 161 -0.68 -8.00 0.18
CA PRO A 161 0.36 -7.47 -0.70
C PRO A 161 1.42 -8.50 -1.07
N LEU A 162 2.03 -9.17 -0.11
CA LEU A 162 3.09 -10.16 -0.37
C LEU A 162 2.59 -11.29 -1.28
N ALA A 163 1.44 -11.89 -0.96
CA ALA A 163 0.91 -13.02 -1.72
C ALA A 163 0.47 -12.64 -3.14
N VAL A 164 -0.11 -11.45 -3.33
CA VAL A 164 -0.63 -10.99 -4.63
C VAL A 164 0.48 -10.45 -5.50
N MET A 165 1.37 -9.62 -4.95
CA MET A 165 2.35 -8.90 -5.75
C MET A 165 3.47 -9.81 -6.26
N GLN A 166 3.86 -10.85 -5.54
CA GLN A 166 4.78 -11.87 -6.06
C GLN A 166 4.23 -12.60 -7.30
N ARG A 167 2.89 -12.67 -7.44
CA ARG A 167 2.24 -13.26 -8.62
C ARG A 167 2.03 -12.25 -9.74
N ALA A 168 1.74 -10.99 -9.39
CA ALA A 168 1.40 -9.94 -10.34
C ALA A 168 2.64 -9.24 -10.91
N VAL A 169 3.72 -9.15 -10.13
CA VAL A 169 4.98 -8.51 -10.53
C VAL A 169 6.03 -9.59 -10.71
N PRO A 170 6.46 -9.87 -11.94
CA PRO A 170 7.43 -10.95 -12.20
C PRO A 170 8.79 -10.66 -11.56
N ALA A 171 9.55 -11.71 -11.23
CA ALA A 171 10.93 -11.54 -10.79
C ALA A 171 11.81 -10.98 -11.91
N GLU A 172 11.55 -11.38 -13.16
CA GLU A 172 12.21 -10.92 -14.38
C GLU A 172 11.19 -10.84 -15.53
N PRO A 173 11.38 -9.93 -16.50
CA PRO A 173 12.38 -8.86 -16.52
C PRO A 173 12.02 -7.71 -15.56
N ARG A 174 13.03 -6.96 -15.11
CA ARG A 174 12.88 -5.74 -14.29
C ARG A 174 13.34 -4.51 -15.07
N GLY A 175 12.83 -3.35 -14.67
CA GLY A 175 13.01 -2.09 -15.42
C GLY A 175 11.99 -1.93 -16.55
N GLY A 176 11.98 -0.79 -17.21
CA GLY A 176 11.03 -0.51 -18.30
C GLY A 176 9.57 -0.56 -17.83
N GLN A 177 8.79 -1.50 -18.38
CA GLN A 177 7.38 -1.66 -18.01
C GLN A 177 7.15 -2.19 -16.58
N VAL A 178 8.17 -2.81 -15.98
CA VAL A 178 8.18 -3.24 -14.58
C VAL A 178 9.14 -2.31 -13.81
N PRO A 179 8.69 -1.18 -13.29
CA PRO A 179 9.54 -0.07 -12.82
C PRO A 179 10.14 -0.32 -11.44
N PHE A 180 10.67 -1.52 -11.23
CA PHE A 180 11.33 -1.93 -10.01
C PHE A 180 12.74 -2.42 -10.29
N GLY A 181 13.64 -2.29 -9.32
CA GLY A 181 14.98 -2.88 -9.36
C GLY A 181 14.95 -4.41 -9.34
N PRO A 182 16.11 -5.08 -9.57
CA PRO A 182 16.23 -6.51 -9.39
C PRO A 182 15.77 -6.95 -8.01
N VAL A 183 15.16 -8.14 -7.92
CA VAL A 183 14.77 -8.72 -6.63
C VAL A 183 16.00 -8.82 -5.73
N VAL A 184 15.87 -8.37 -4.48
CA VAL A 184 16.86 -8.58 -3.44
C VAL A 184 16.42 -9.80 -2.63
N GLU A 185 17.21 -10.84 -2.68
CA GLU A 185 16.96 -12.06 -1.90
C GLU A 185 17.14 -11.77 -0.40
N VAL A 186 16.21 -12.27 0.39
CA VAL A 186 16.24 -12.23 1.85
C VAL A 186 16.09 -13.65 2.38
N HIS A 187 16.52 -13.88 3.63
CA HIS A 187 16.39 -15.20 4.25
C HIS A 187 14.92 -15.63 4.31
N GLU A 188 14.65 -16.93 4.24
CA GLU A 188 13.28 -17.47 4.27
C GLU A 188 12.51 -17.12 5.56
N ASP A 189 13.22 -17.02 6.69
CA ASP A 189 12.69 -16.63 7.99
C ASP A 189 12.67 -15.11 8.21
N ALA A 190 13.05 -14.29 7.21
CA ALA A 190 12.99 -12.83 7.34
C ALA A 190 11.56 -12.35 7.61
N PRO A 191 11.38 -11.21 8.28
CA PRO A 191 10.08 -10.57 8.44
C PRO A 191 9.38 -10.37 7.09
N ASP A 192 8.05 -10.47 7.06
CA ASP A 192 7.28 -10.32 5.82
C ASP A 192 7.48 -8.96 5.15
N ILE A 193 7.73 -7.90 5.94
CA ILE A 193 8.07 -6.59 5.37
C ILE A 193 9.39 -6.65 4.57
N ASP A 194 10.40 -7.35 5.06
CA ASP A 194 11.69 -7.47 4.40
C ASP A 194 11.55 -8.27 3.09
N LYS A 195 10.73 -9.34 3.11
CA LYS A 195 10.38 -10.11 1.91
C LYS A 195 9.66 -9.26 0.88
N LEU A 196 8.71 -8.43 1.33
CA LEU A 196 7.96 -7.55 0.45
C LEU A 196 8.86 -6.50 -0.21
N VAL A 197 9.62 -5.75 0.57
CA VAL A 197 10.48 -4.69 0.04
C VAL A 197 11.63 -5.25 -0.78
N GLY A 198 12.18 -6.41 -0.40
CA GLY A 198 13.17 -7.15 -1.19
C GLY A 198 12.63 -7.55 -2.57
N TRP A 199 11.37 -7.99 -2.66
CA TRP A 199 10.71 -8.28 -3.94
C TRP A 199 10.66 -7.06 -4.85
N TYR A 200 10.55 -5.85 -4.30
CA TYR A 200 10.56 -4.58 -5.02
C TYR A 200 11.95 -3.97 -5.20
N GLY A 201 13.01 -4.72 -4.93
CA GLY A 201 14.39 -4.31 -5.16
C GLY A 201 14.97 -3.39 -4.08
N ARG A 202 14.31 -3.25 -2.93
CA ARG A 202 14.86 -2.55 -1.77
C ARG A 202 15.75 -3.48 -0.96
N ARG A 203 16.73 -2.91 -0.27
CA ARG A 203 17.64 -3.64 0.66
C ARG A 203 17.19 -3.39 2.09
N PRO A 204 16.56 -4.37 2.77
CA PRO A 204 16.14 -4.26 4.17
C PRO A 204 17.24 -3.94 5.16
#